data_e3fe234c2901568957fbaeae928e7c8c
#
_entry.id   e3fe234c2901568957fbaeae928e7c8c
#
_cell.length_a   1.000
_cell.length_b   1.000
_cell.length_c   1.000
_cell.angle_alpha   90.00
_cell.angle_beta   90.00
_cell.angle_gamma   90.00
#
_symmetry.space_group_name_H-M   'P 1'
#
loop_
_entity.id
_entity.type
_entity.pdbx_description
1 polymer ?
#
loop_
_entity_poly.entity_id
_entity_poly.type
_entity_poly.pdbx_seq_one_letter_code
_entity_poly.pdbx_strand_id
1 'polypeptide(L)'
;MAEVIREWAGKDRLFRLDLGGVLEVEEACGGEGIGAIFLRLSSGKFRVHEVYSILRIALIGGGENKVSAKHLLEKHFDQTPYTENAALAGEIMIALMMGVEEDAGAEGDEPAPIKFSEIAQICRVFHMSPHDLKAMTYAEFVNLVAGFNAAGPKKAEPPTVEEFEEILARHEPEALK
;
A
#
# COMPACT_ATOMS: atom_id res chain seq x y z
N MET A 1 3.36 12.06 -3.34
CA MET A 1 2.09 11.66 -3.94
C MET A 1 2.41 10.80 -5.14
N ALA A 2 1.86 9.61 -5.23
CA ALA A 2 2.16 8.67 -6.32
C ALA A 2 1.39 9.08 -7.58
N GLU A 3 1.97 9.95 -8.37
CA GLU A 3 1.40 10.48 -9.60
C GLU A 3 2.36 10.18 -10.76
N VAL A 4 1.82 9.66 -11.84
CA VAL A 4 2.56 9.39 -13.09
C VAL A 4 1.84 10.12 -14.21
N ILE A 5 2.57 10.98 -14.93
CA ILE A 5 2.09 11.62 -16.14
C ILE A 5 2.75 10.95 -17.32
N ARG A 6 1.95 10.39 -18.23
CA ARG A 6 2.42 9.70 -19.43
C ARG A 6 1.51 10.00 -20.63
N GLU A 7 2.13 10.11 -21.78
CA GLU A 7 1.37 10.10 -23.04
C GLU A 7 0.75 8.70 -23.22
N TRP A 8 -0.57 8.66 -23.21
CA TRP A 8 -1.34 7.45 -23.42
C TRP A 8 -2.67 7.79 -24.11
N ALA A 9 -3.04 7.00 -25.10
CA ALA A 9 -4.22 7.25 -25.93
C ALA A 9 -4.22 8.67 -26.56
N GLY A 10 -3.05 9.09 -27.08
CA GLY A 10 -2.87 10.30 -27.87
C GLY A 10 -2.81 11.63 -27.09
N LYS A 11 -2.69 11.61 -25.76
CA LYS A 11 -2.44 12.82 -24.95
C LYS A 11 -1.80 12.47 -23.62
N ASP A 12 -1.16 13.44 -22.98
CA ASP A 12 -0.68 13.32 -21.62
C ASP A 12 -1.85 13.09 -20.66
N ARG A 13 -1.72 12.06 -19.81
CA ARG A 13 -2.70 11.69 -18.81
C ARG A 13 -2.05 11.54 -17.45
N LEU A 14 -2.77 11.97 -16.45
CA LEU A 14 -2.41 11.75 -15.07
C LEU A 14 -2.97 10.41 -14.61
N PHE A 15 -2.10 9.57 -14.09
CA PHE A 15 -2.43 8.31 -13.42
C PHE A 15 -2.11 8.44 -11.94
N ARG A 16 -3.08 8.16 -11.09
CA ARG A 16 -2.91 8.23 -9.64
C ARG A 16 -3.65 7.09 -8.96
N LEU A 17 -3.01 6.48 -7.98
CA LEU A 17 -3.65 5.55 -7.05
C LEU A 17 -3.57 6.14 -5.63
N ASP A 18 -4.72 6.37 -5.04
CA ASP A 18 -4.89 6.60 -3.61
C ASP A 18 -5.20 5.27 -2.91
N LEU A 19 -5.35 5.27 -1.60
CA LEU A 19 -5.68 4.07 -0.85
C LEU A 19 -6.99 3.43 -1.32
N GLY A 20 -8.00 4.24 -1.66
CA GLY A 20 -9.25 3.72 -2.20
C GLY A 20 -9.06 3.02 -3.54
N GLY A 21 -8.22 3.59 -4.41
CA GLY A 21 -7.83 2.97 -5.69
C GLY A 21 -7.06 1.68 -5.50
N VAL A 22 -6.14 1.60 -4.53
CA VAL A 22 -5.42 0.35 -4.19
C VAL A 22 -6.40 -0.75 -3.81
N LEU A 23 -7.34 -0.47 -2.91
CA LEU A 23 -8.34 -1.45 -2.48
C LEU A 23 -9.25 -1.88 -3.64
N GLU A 24 -9.63 -0.94 -4.54
CA GLU A 24 -10.40 -1.27 -5.73
C GLU A 24 -9.61 -2.16 -6.71
N VAL A 25 -8.28 -1.96 -6.83
CA VAL A 25 -7.41 -2.83 -7.63
C VAL A 25 -7.36 -4.24 -7.04
N GLU A 26 -7.15 -4.37 -5.73
CA GLU A 26 -7.13 -5.67 -5.04
C GLU A 26 -8.45 -6.42 -5.23
N GLU A 27 -9.57 -5.75 -5.03
CA GLU A 27 -10.90 -6.33 -5.23
C GLU A 27 -11.10 -6.77 -6.70
N ALA A 28 -10.76 -5.91 -7.67
CA ALA A 28 -10.86 -6.22 -9.08
C ALA A 28 -9.96 -7.39 -9.50
N CYS A 29 -8.85 -7.61 -8.81
CA CYS A 29 -7.91 -8.70 -9.05
C CYS A 29 -8.23 -9.98 -8.25
N GLY A 30 -9.41 -10.08 -7.68
CA GLY A 30 -9.87 -11.30 -6.97
C GLY A 30 -9.43 -11.38 -5.52
N GLY A 31 -9.14 -10.25 -4.89
CA GLY A 31 -8.69 -10.14 -3.50
C GLY A 31 -7.21 -10.45 -3.30
N GLU A 32 -6.44 -10.45 -4.38
CA GLU A 32 -4.98 -10.59 -4.28
C GLU A 32 -4.36 -9.28 -3.79
N GLY A 33 -3.44 -9.36 -2.83
CA GLY A 33 -2.76 -8.21 -2.27
C GLY A 33 -1.91 -7.47 -3.30
N ILE A 34 -1.85 -6.13 -3.18
CA ILE A 34 -1.17 -5.24 -4.11
C ILE A 34 0.31 -5.60 -4.30
N GLY A 35 0.99 -6.07 -3.25
CA GLY A 35 2.37 -6.52 -3.32
C GLY A 35 2.57 -7.74 -4.23
N ALA A 36 1.64 -8.70 -4.21
CA ALA A 36 1.69 -9.87 -5.08
C ALA A 36 1.46 -9.47 -6.56
N ILE A 37 0.55 -8.52 -6.81
CA ILE A 37 0.30 -7.95 -8.13
C ILE A 37 1.56 -7.24 -8.63
N PHE A 38 2.21 -6.44 -7.79
CA PHE A 38 3.46 -5.74 -8.10
C PHE A 38 4.60 -6.71 -8.46
N LEU A 39 4.78 -7.78 -7.70
CA LEU A 39 5.80 -8.80 -7.98
C LEU A 39 5.57 -9.50 -9.32
N ARG A 40 4.32 -9.77 -9.69
CA ARG A 40 4.00 -10.34 -11.02
C ARG A 40 4.29 -9.37 -12.15
N LEU A 41 3.96 -8.10 -11.99
CA LEU A 41 4.29 -7.06 -12.97
C LEU A 41 5.80 -6.94 -13.16
N SER A 42 6.55 -6.85 -12.07
CA SER A 42 8.03 -6.72 -12.09
C SER A 42 8.72 -7.93 -12.73
N SER A 43 8.16 -9.13 -12.54
CA SER A 43 8.71 -10.38 -13.09
C SER A 43 8.21 -10.73 -14.50
N GLY A 44 7.35 -9.88 -15.09
CA GLY A 44 6.75 -10.16 -16.40
C GLY A 44 5.69 -11.26 -16.40
N LYS A 45 5.26 -11.73 -15.23
CA LYS A 45 4.24 -12.79 -15.06
C LYS A 45 2.84 -12.23 -14.78
N PHE A 46 2.58 -11.01 -15.25
CA PHE A 46 1.33 -10.33 -15.04
C PHE A 46 0.15 -10.99 -15.79
N ARG A 47 -1.05 -10.80 -15.24
CA ARG A 47 -2.29 -11.10 -15.94
C ARG A 47 -2.79 -9.84 -16.66
N VAL A 48 -3.31 -9.97 -17.87
CA VAL A 48 -3.84 -8.83 -18.64
C VAL A 48 -4.91 -8.06 -17.85
N HIS A 49 -5.74 -8.78 -17.11
CA HIS A 49 -6.77 -8.18 -16.26
C HIS A 49 -6.20 -7.28 -15.14
N GLU A 50 -5.05 -7.63 -14.58
CA GLU A 50 -4.36 -6.81 -13.57
C GLU A 50 -3.91 -5.47 -14.18
N VAL A 51 -3.27 -5.52 -15.33
CA VAL A 51 -2.84 -4.32 -16.08
C VAL A 51 -4.04 -3.43 -16.41
N TYR A 52 -5.11 -4.02 -16.95
CA TYR A 52 -6.33 -3.31 -17.28
C TYR A 52 -6.96 -2.62 -16.05
N SER A 53 -7.05 -3.32 -14.93
CA SER A 53 -7.64 -2.80 -13.69
C SER A 53 -6.81 -1.66 -13.11
N ILE A 54 -5.48 -1.79 -13.08
CA ILE A 54 -4.57 -0.74 -12.60
C ILE A 54 -4.72 0.52 -13.45
N LEU A 55 -4.64 0.40 -14.78
CA LEU A 55 -4.75 1.57 -15.67
C LEU A 55 -6.12 2.25 -15.55
N ARG A 56 -7.21 1.47 -15.48
CA ARG A 56 -8.56 2.00 -15.33
C ARG A 56 -8.73 2.80 -14.04
N ILE A 57 -8.32 2.21 -12.92
CA ILE A 57 -8.51 2.81 -11.61
C ILE A 57 -7.57 4.01 -11.45
N ALA A 58 -6.33 3.90 -11.93
CA ALA A 58 -5.38 5.01 -11.89
C ALA A 58 -5.80 6.21 -12.76
N LEU A 59 -6.42 5.99 -13.93
CA LEU A 59 -7.02 7.05 -14.74
C LEU A 59 -8.13 7.78 -13.97
N ILE A 60 -9.01 7.04 -13.29
CA ILE A 60 -10.08 7.61 -12.47
C ILE A 60 -9.49 8.42 -11.32
N GLY A 61 -8.48 7.89 -10.63
CA GLY A 61 -7.76 8.62 -9.58
C GLY A 61 -7.03 9.84 -10.08
N GLY A 62 -6.61 9.86 -11.35
CA GLY A 62 -6.03 11.01 -12.06
C GLY A 62 -7.04 12.06 -12.53
N GLY A 63 -8.35 11.83 -12.29
CA GLY A 63 -9.40 12.80 -12.59
C GLY A 63 -10.27 12.46 -13.81
N GLU A 64 -10.02 11.34 -14.50
CA GLU A 64 -10.95 10.87 -15.54
C GLU A 64 -12.24 10.34 -14.89
N ASN A 65 -13.39 10.63 -15.49
CA ASN A 65 -14.63 10.01 -15.02
C ASN A 65 -14.70 8.52 -15.40
N LYS A 66 -15.45 7.74 -14.63
CA LYS A 66 -15.54 6.28 -14.79
C LYS A 66 -15.94 5.82 -16.20
N VAL A 67 -16.83 6.56 -16.86
CA VAL A 67 -17.30 6.25 -18.22
C VAL A 67 -16.22 6.53 -19.23
N SER A 68 -15.56 7.71 -19.14
CA SER A 68 -14.45 8.07 -20.02
C SER A 68 -13.27 7.11 -19.86
N ALA A 69 -12.88 6.76 -18.65
CA ALA A 69 -11.81 5.81 -18.39
C ALA A 69 -12.10 4.44 -19.01
N LYS A 70 -13.34 3.95 -18.89
CA LYS A 70 -13.77 2.71 -19.53
C LYS A 70 -13.68 2.80 -21.06
N HIS A 71 -14.24 3.85 -21.67
CA HIS A 71 -14.18 4.05 -23.12
C HIS A 71 -12.76 4.16 -23.66
N LEU A 72 -11.88 4.85 -22.94
CA LEU A 72 -10.48 4.97 -23.31
C LEU A 72 -9.78 3.60 -23.34
N LEU A 73 -10.01 2.79 -22.34
CA LEU A 73 -9.44 1.43 -22.29
C LEU A 73 -10.01 0.54 -23.38
N GLU A 74 -11.34 0.50 -23.56
CA GLU A 74 -11.97 -0.28 -24.61
C GLU A 74 -11.45 0.08 -26.01
N LYS A 75 -11.09 1.34 -26.23
CA LYS A 75 -10.63 1.81 -27.54
C LYS A 75 -9.13 1.63 -27.75
N HIS A 76 -8.31 1.84 -26.73
CA HIS A 76 -6.86 1.97 -26.89
C HIS A 76 -6.05 0.85 -26.26
N PHE A 77 -6.61 0.08 -25.31
CA PHE A 77 -5.86 -0.94 -24.59
C PHE A 77 -5.30 -2.02 -25.53
N ASP A 78 -6.11 -2.49 -26.48
CA ASP A 78 -5.71 -3.51 -27.48
C ASP A 78 -4.93 -2.92 -28.66
N GLN A 79 -4.94 -1.60 -28.83
CA GLN A 79 -4.15 -0.92 -29.87
C GLN A 79 -2.71 -0.67 -29.45
N THR A 80 -2.44 -0.70 -28.13
CA THR A 80 -1.12 -0.56 -27.54
C THR A 80 -0.58 -1.94 -27.21
N PRO A 81 0.71 -2.25 -27.48
CA PRO A 81 1.31 -3.51 -27.06
C PRO A 81 1.09 -3.77 -25.56
N TYR A 82 0.69 -5.00 -25.20
CA TYR A 82 0.45 -5.35 -23.81
C TYR A 82 1.63 -5.13 -22.87
N THR A 83 2.86 -5.26 -23.41
CA THR A 83 4.10 -4.98 -22.67
C THR A 83 4.24 -3.49 -22.33
N GLU A 84 3.79 -2.58 -23.21
CA GLU A 84 3.81 -1.14 -22.95
C GLU A 84 2.75 -0.76 -21.90
N ASN A 85 1.55 -1.31 -22.01
CA ASN A 85 0.52 -1.13 -20.98
C ASN A 85 0.99 -1.70 -19.62
N ALA A 86 1.68 -2.85 -19.63
CA ALA A 86 2.23 -3.45 -18.42
C ALA A 86 3.39 -2.61 -17.84
N ALA A 87 4.23 -2.02 -18.69
CA ALA A 87 5.29 -1.11 -18.25
C ALA A 87 4.70 0.13 -17.57
N LEU A 88 3.67 0.75 -18.16
CA LEU A 88 2.96 1.87 -17.56
C LEU A 88 2.30 1.50 -16.22
N ALA A 89 1.64 0.34 -16.16
CA ALA A 89 1.08 -0.16 -14.90
C ALA A 89 2.19 -0.39 -13.85
N GLY A 90 3.35 -0.90 -14.28
CA GLY A 90 4.53 -1.06 -13.42
C GLY A 90 5.05 0.27 -12.89
N GLU A 91 5.15 1.31 -13.73
CA GLU A 91 5.55 2.66 -13.32
C GLU A 91 4.59 3.24 -12.26
N ILE A 92 3.28 3.08 -12.46
CA ILE A 92 2.25 3.52 -11.50
C ILE A 92 2.45 2.80 -10.15
N MET A 93 2.70 1.49 -10.20
CA MET A 93 2.93 0.68 -9.00
C MET A 93 4.25 1.06 -8.31
N ILE A 94 5.33 1.33 -9.06
CA ILE A 94 6.60 1.80 -8.50
C ILE A 94 6.39 3.16 -7.81
N ALA A 95 5.72 4.11 -8.48
CA ALA A 95 5.43 5.41 -7.88
C ALA A 95 4.60 5.27 -6.59
N LEU A 96 3.66 4.32 -6.54
CA LEU A 96 2.90 4.00 -5.34
C LEU A 96 3.80 3.51 -4.19
N MET A 97 4.71 2.59 -4.48
CA MET A 97 5.58 1.96 -3.47
C MET A 97 6.72 2.87 -3.00
N MET A 98 7.33 3.64 -3.91
CA MET A 98 8.47 4.51 -3.59
C MET A 98 8.07 5.85 -2.96
N GLY A 99 6.79 6.19 -2.94
CA GLY A 99 6.30 7.40 -2.27
C GLY A 99 6.29 7.32 -0.74
N VAL A 100 6.68 6.19 -0.17
CA VAL A 100 6.88 6.00 1.27
C VAL A 100 8.31 6.45 1.60
N GLU A 101 8.46 7.45 2.46
CA GLU A 101 9.75 7.76 3.04
C GLU A 101 10.20 6.56 3.87
N GLU A 102 11.30 5.91 3.45
CA GLU A 102 11.95 4.91 4.27
C GLU A 102 12.51 5.61 5.51
N ASP A 103 11.88 5.42 6.66
CA ASP A 103 12.51 5.69 7.93
C ASP A 103 13.69 4.72 8.04
N ALA A 104 14.91 5.28 7.98
CA ALA A 104 16.14 4.51 8.09
C ALA A 104 16.26 3.92 9.51
N GLY A 105 15.56 2.82 9.77
CA GLY A 105 15.56 2.19 11.09
C GLY A 105 14.63 1.00 11.31
N ALA A 106 13.75 0.68 10.39
CA ALA A 106 12.90 -0.49 10.54
C ALA A 106 13.38 -1.64 9.65
N GLU A 107 14.25 -2.49 10.17
CA GLU A 107 14.32 -3.90 9.74
C GLU A 107 12.97 -4.53 10.13
N GLY A 108 11.99 -4.44 9.27
CA GLY A 108 10.65 -4.94 9.50
C GLY A 108 10.29 -6.01 8.47
N ASP A 109 9.67 -7.07 8.96
CA ASP A 109 9.06 -8.15 8.22
C ASP A 109 8.37 -7.68 6.93
N GLU A 110 8.35 -8.54 5.90
CA GLU A 110 7.60 -8.31 4.67
C GLU A 110 6.19 -7.75 4.99
N PRO A 111 5.75 -6.66 4.32
CA PRO A 111 4.46 -6.06 4.61
C PRO A 111 3.34 -7.09 4.38
N ALA A 112 2.73 -7.51 5.48
CA ALA A 112 1.58 -8.41 5.43
C ALA A 112 0.40 -7.67 4.76
N PRO A 113 -0.43 -8.37 3.96
CA PRO A 113 -1.59 -7.75 3.33
C PRO A 113 -2.53 -7.20 4.42
N ILE A 114 -2.86 -5.92 4.32
CA ILE A 114 -3.76 -5.23 5.27
C ILE A 114 -5.17 -5.82 5.10
N LYS A 115 -5.71 -6.38 6.17
CA LYS A 115 -7.06 -6.94 6.17
C LYS A 115 -8.09 -5.81 6.35
N PHE A 116 -9.26 -5.95 5.75
CA PHE A 116 -10.36 -4.97 5.88
C PHE A 116 -10.75 -4.69 7.35
N SER A 117 -10.64 -5.70 8.22
CA SER A 117 -10.85 -5.56 9.67
C SER A 117 -9.82 -4.62 10.32
N GLU A 118 -8.60 -4.57 9.83
CA GLU A 118 -7.53 -3.69 10.31
C GLU A 118 -7.80 -2.25 9.89
N ILE A 119 -8.30 -2.04 8.66
CA ILE A 119 -8.74 -0.73 8.18
C ILE A 119 -9.87 -0.17 9.06
N ALA A 120 -10.84 -1.00 9.41
CA ALA A 120 -11.93 -0.60 10.31
C ALA A 120 -11.42 -0.23 11.71
N GLN A 121 -10.42 -0.95 12.23
CA GLN A 121 -9.75 -0.61 13.49
C GLN A 121 -8.97 0.70 13.38
N ILE A 122 -8.24 0.92 12.28
CA ILE A 122 -7.51 2.16 12.02
C ILE A 122 -8.46 3.35 11.99
N CYS A 123 -9.56 3.27 11.23
CA CYS A 123 -10.59 4.31 11.22
C CYS A 123 -11.12 4.61 12.63
N ARG A 124 -11.30 3.59 13.46
CA ARG A 124 -11.76 3.74 14.84
C ARG A 124 -10.72 4.38 15.75
N VAL A 125 -9.45 3.96 15.63
CA VAL A 125 -8.33 4.45 16.46
C VAL A 125 -8.00 5.89 16.15
N PHE A 126 -7.98 6.26 14.87
CA PHE A 126 -7.66 7.62 14.42
C PHE A 126 -8.87 8.55 14.34
N HIS A 127 -10.08 8.07 14.70
CA HIS A 127 -11.32 8.81 14.56
C HIS A 127 -11.55 9.36 13.14
N MET A 128 -11.07 8.63 12.13
CA MET A 128 -11.20 8.99 10.72
C MET A 128 -12.44 8.37 10.11
N SER A 129 -13.08 9.09 9.20
CA SER A 129 -14.15 8.50 8.40
C SER A 129 -13.57 7.62 7.28
N PRO A 130 -14.33 6.63 6.77
CA PRO A 130 -13.93 5.88 5.58
C PRO A 130 -13.71 6.78 4.35
N HIS A 131 -14.32 7.96 4.33
CA HIS A 131 -14.14 8.94 3.26
C HIS A 131 -12.76 9.61 3.34
N ASP A 132 -12.34 10.01 4.54
CA ASP A 132 -11.02 10.61 4.77
C ASP A 132 -9.92 9.61 4.43
N LEU A 133 -10.11 8.34 4.82
CA LEU A 133 -9.19 7.27 4.50
C LEU A 133 -9.07 7.02 2.98
N LYS A 134 -10.19 7.10 2.24
CA LYS A 134 -10.19 6.96 0.77
C LYS A 134 -9.51 8.11 0.05
N ALA A 135 -9.51 9.31 0.63
CA ALA A 135 -8.86 10.49 0.06
C ALA A 135 -7.34 10.49 0.29
N MET A 136 -6.86 9.65 1.21
CA MET A 136 -5.45 9.55 1.59
C MET A 136 -4.66 8.75 0.53
N THR A 137 -3.42 9.16 0.29
CA THR A 137 -2.49 8.35 -0.52
C THR A 137 -2.00 7.15 0.29
N TYR A 138 -1.53 6.11 -0.39
CA TYR A 138 -0.95 4.95 0.29
C TYR A 138 0.27 5.34 1.16
N ALA A 139 1.11 6.25 0.67
CA ALA A 139 2.25 6.77 1.42
C ALA A 139 1.83 7.49 2.71
N GLU A 140 0.81 8.35 2.65
CA GLU A 140 0.26 9.02 3.84
C GLU A 140 -0.30 8.02 4.84
N PHE A 141 -0.97 6.98 4.35
CA PHE A 141 -1.48 5.91 5.19
C PHE A 141 -0.36 5.14 5.91
N VAL A 142 0.69 4.72 5.18
CA VAL A 142 1.83 4.02 5.77
C VAL A 142 2.54 4.90 6.79
N ASN A 143 2.78 6.18 6.48
CA ASN A 143 3.38 7.14 7.41
C ASN A 143 2.51 7.38 8.65
N LEU A 144 1.18 7.41 8.50
CA LEU A 144 0.25 7.49 9.63
C LEU A 144 0.38 6.28 10.57
N VAL A 145 0.42 5.07 9.99
CA VAL A 145 0.58 3.83 10.76
C VAL A 145 1.96 3.75 11.41
N ALA A 146 3.02 4.13 10.69
CA ALA A 146 4.38 4.19 11.23
C ALA A 146 4.48 5.19 12.40
N GLY A 147 3.92 6.38 12.26
CA GLY A 147 3.87 7.39 13.32
C GLY A 147 3.11 6.90 14.55
N PHE A 148 2.01 6.19 14.36
CA PHE A 148 1.25 5.59 15.46
C PHE A 148 2.05 4.51 16.20
N ASN A 149 2.72 3.64 15.46
CA ASN A 149 3.56 2.59 16.05
C ASN A 149 4.78 3.17 16.78
N ALA A 150 5.35 4.27 16.28
CA ALA A 150 6.45 4.97 16.93
C ALA A 150 6.02 5.69 18.23
N ALA A 151 4.76 6.17 18.28
CA ALA A 151 4.19 6.83 19.46
C ALA A 151 3.66 5.83 20.51
N GLY A 152 3.56 4.54 20.15
CA GLY A 152 3.18 3.48 21.08
C GLY A 152 4.23 3.32 22.21
N PRO A 153 3.84 2.72 23.35
CA PRO A 153 4.81 2.44 24.39
C PRO A 153 5.92 1.59 23.77
N LYS A 154 7.16 2.12 23.79
CA LYS A 154 8.33 1.32 23.40
C LYS A 154 8.20 -0.03 24.09
N LYS A 155 8.22 -1.14 23.33
CA LYS A 155 8.35 -2.47 23.91
C LYS A 155 9.48 -2.36 24.92
N ALA A 156 9.17 -2.52 26.21
CA ALA A 156 10.20 -2.57 27.25
C ALA A 156 11.21 -3.62 26.77
N GLU A 157 12.46 -3.24 26.62
CA GLU A 157 13.50 -4.23 26.37
C GLU A 157 13.39 -5.28 27.47
N PRO A 158 13.48 -6.59 27.12
CA PRO A 158 13.47 -7.61 28.16
C PRO A 158 14.57 -7.28 29.15
N PRO A 159 14.30 -7.37 30.49
CA PRO A 159 15.28 -7.02 31.49
C PRO A 159 16.57 -7.83 31.28
N THR A 160 17.70 -7.20 31.47
CA THR A 160 18.98 -7.91 31.48
C THR A 160 18.99 -8.99 32.56
N VAL A 161 19.88 -9.97 32.43
CA VAL A 161 19.98 -11.05 33.42
C VAL A 161 20.18 -10.49 34.84
N GLU A 162 20.98 -9.42 34.96
CA GLU A 162 21.26 -8.73 36.21
C GLU A 162 20.02 -8.03 36.81
N GLU A 163 19.24 -7.35 35.96
CA GLU A 163 17.98 -6.71 36.37
C GLU A 163 16.92 -7.77 36.74
N PHE A 164 16.89 -8.90 36.03
CA PHE A 164 16.01 -10.00 36.34
C PHE A 164 16.35 -10.67 37.68
N GLU A 165 17.64 -10.87 37.98
CA GLU A 165 18.11 -11.39 39.28
C GLU A 165 17.78 -10.41 40.44
N GLU A 166 17.89 -9.08 40.20
CA GLU A 166 17.49 -8.06 41.21
C GLU A 166 15.94 -8.11 41.46
N ILE A 167 15.15 -8.27 40.40
CA ILE A 167 13.70 -8.41 40.55
C ILE A 167 13.35 -9.68 41.31
N LEU A 168 13.99 -10.81 41.00
CA LEU A 168 13.79 -12.08 41.72
C LEU A 168 14.21 -11.96 43.18
N ALA A 169 15.35 -11.34 43.47
CA ALA A 169 15.81 -11.14 44.84
C ALA A 169 14.85 -10.29 45.69
N ARG A 170 14.13 -9.36 45.03
CA ARG A 170 13.16 -8.48 45.70
C ARG A 170 11.79 -9.13 45.92
N HIS A 171 11.33 -9.95 44.99
CA HIS A 171 9.97 -10.50 45.02
C HIS A 171 9.89 -11.97 45.36
N GLU A 172 10.90 -12.76 45.04
CA GLU A 172 10.97 -14.19 45.31
C GLU A 172 12.39 -14.61 45.75
N PRO A 173 12.85 -14.20 46.94
CA PRO A 173 14.23 -14.49 47.39
C PRO A 173 14.54 -15.99 47.59
N GLU A 174 13.54 -16.86 47.56
CA GLU A 174 13.72 -18.32 47.65
C GLU A 174 14.02 -18.98 46.30
N ALA A 175 13.78 -18.32 45.18
CA ALA A 175 14.06 -18.84 43.83
C ALA A 175 15.56 -18.77 43.44
N LEU A 176 16.39 -18.10 44.24
CA LEU A 176 17.84 -17.93 44.04
C LEU A 176 18.70 -18.89 44.91
N LYS A 177 18.09 -19.83 45.64
CA LYS A 177 18.77 -20.88 46.39
C LYS A 177 18.72 -22.18 45.60
#